data_c9ba6c0ec7561d96ea4dbf627b3157ea
#
_entry.id   c9ba6c0ec7561d96ea4dbf627b3157ea
#
_cell.length_a   1.000
_cell.length_b   1.000
_cell.length_c   1.000
_cell.angle_alpha   90.00
_cell.angle_beta   90.00
_cell.angle_gamma   90.00
#
_symmetry.space_group_name_H-M   'P 1'
#
loop_
_entity.id
_entity.type
_entity.pdbx_description
1 polymer ?
#
loop_
_entity_poly.entity_id
_entity_poly.type
_entity_poly.pdbx_seq_one_letter_code
_entity_poly.pdbx_strand_id
1 'polypeptide(L)'
;MQLRHRTGTRRDLPQIAEIYNATIPSRMVTADTEPVSVESRIPWLEEHTPERRPLWVVEDAGRIVAWLSFSSFYGRPAYRKTAELSVYVHEGFRKRGLGSYLLRQAIGHAPAIKVDTLLGFIFGHNEPSLALFGRLGFSRWGELPKVAELDGIERDLVIVGRRV
;
A
#
# COMPACT_ATOMS: atom_id res chain seq x y z
N MET A 1 -3.58 -0.60 22.21
CA MET A 1 -4.11 -1.30 21.02
C MET A 1 -3.25 -2.50 20.71
N GLN A 2 -3.85 -3.66 20.55
CA GLN A 2 -3.13 -4.87 20.14
C GLN A 2 -3.06 -4.90 18.60
N LEU A 3 -1.84 -4.98 18.06
CA LEU A 3 -1.64 -5.01 16.61
C LEU A 3 -1.97 -6.38 16.03
N ARG A 4 -3.10 -6.47 15.36
CA ARG A 4 -3.56 -7.66 14.65
C ARG A 4 -4.12 -7.24 13.29
N HIS A 5 -3.98 -8.11 12.31
CA HIS A 5 -4.60 -7.92 11.00
C HIS A 5 -5.40 -9.16 10.62
N ARG A 6 -6.34 -8.95 9.73
CA ARG A 6 -7.14 -10.01 9.11
C ARG A 6 -7.34 -9.73 7.63
N THR A 7 -7.82 -10.70 6.89
CA THR A 7 -8.20 -10.50 5.50
C THR A 7 -9.34 -9.48 5.41
N GLY A 8 -9.17 -8.52 4.51
CA GLY A 8 -10.20 -7.54 4.18
C GLY A 8 -11.33 -8.18 3.39
N THR A 9 -12.56 -7.74 3.62
CA THR A 9 -13.76 -8.24 2.97
C THR A 9 -14.52 -7.10 2.30
N ARG A 10 -15.57 -7.45 1.55
CA ARG A 10 -16.43 -6.44 0.91
C ARG A 10 -17.06 -5.46 1.92
N ARG A 11 -17.34 -5.94 3.13
CA ARG A 11 -17.87 -5.08 4.21
C ARG A 11 -16.91 -3.98 4.64
N ASP A 12 -15.61 -4.21 4.48
CA ASP A 12 -14.58 -3.26 4.86
C ASP A 12 -14.34 -2.18 3.80
N LEU A 13 -14.84 -2.39 2.58
CA LEU A 13 -14.56 -1.53 1.44
C LEU A 13 -14.89 -0.05 1.67
N PRO A 14 -16.03 0.31 2.28
CA PRO A 14 -16.31 1.71 2.58
C PRO A 14 -15.23 2.38 3.44
N GLN A 15 -14.77 1.71 4.48
CA GLN A 15 -13.71 2.24 5.36
C GLN A 15 -12.34 2.22 4.70
N ILE A 16 -12.04 1.21 3.88
CA ILE A 16 -10.82 1.15 3.07
C ILE A 16 -10.77 2.35 2.12
N ALA A 17 -11.85 2.63 1.41
CA ALA A 17 -11.96 3.76 0.49
C ALA A 17 -11.89 5.10 1.25
N GLU A 18 -12.52 5.21 2.42
CA GLU A 18 -12.45 6.40 3.26
C GLU A 18 -11.00 6.75 3.63
N ILE A 19 -10.24 5.75 4.12
CA ILE A 19 -8.83 5.94 4.48
C ILE A 19 -8.00 6.35 3.26
N TYR A 20 -8.22 5.72 2.13
CA TYR A 20 -7.56 6.04 0.87
C TYR A 20 -7.88 7.47 0.42
N ASN A 21 -9.15 7.82 0.34
CA ASN A 21 -9.60 9.13 -0.11
C ASN A 21 -9.10 10.27 0.79
N ALA A 22 -8.95 10.02 2.08
CA ALA A 22 -8.42 11.00 3.02
C ALA A 22 -6.98 11.41 2.72
N THR A 23 -6.21 10.60 1.98
CA THR A 23 -4.85 10.93 1.58
C THR A 23 -4.76 11.81 0.33
N ILE A 24 -5.82 11.86 -0.48
CA ILE A 24 -5.79 12.56 -1.76
C ILE A 24 -5.48 14.06 -1.62
N PRO A 25 -6.12 14.80 -0.70
CA PRO A 25 -5.85 16.24 -0.58
C PRO A 25 -4.40 16.60 -0.27
N SER A 26 -3.64 15.71 0.37
CA SER A 26 -2.24 15.95 0.69
C SER A 26 -1.33 16.00 -0.53
N ARG A 27 -1.73 15.38 -1.64
CA ARG A 27 -0.93 15.23 -2.86
C ARG A 27 0.41 14.54 -2.64
N MET A 28 0.52 13.75 -1.57
CA MET A 28 1.77 13.07 -1.18
C MET A 28 1.73 11.55 -1.37
N VAL A 29 0.56 10.94 -1.38
CA VAL A 29 0.45 9.49 -1.18
C VAL A 29 0.00 8.76 -2.43
N THR A 30 -1.01 9.25 -3.13
CA THR A 30 -1.60 8.58 -4.29
C THR A 30 -1.60 9.46 -5.53
N ALA A 31 -1.58 8.82 -6.69
CA ALA A 31 -1.70 9.50 -7.99
C ALA A 31 -3.14 9.89 -8.33
N ASP A 32 -4.14 9.40 -7.59
CA ASP A 32 -5.51 9.86 -7.76
C ASP A 32 -5.66 11.29 -7.27
N THR A 33 -6.38 12.10 -8.03
CA THR A 33 -6.63 13.52 -7.74
C THR A 33 -8.05 13.78 -7.25
N GLU A 34 -8.95 12.82 -7.47
CA GLU A 34 -10.34 12.86 -7.06
C GLU A 34 -10.69 11.62 -6.24
N PRO A 35 -11.61 11.73 -5.28
CA PRO A 35 -12.04 10.58 -4.49
C PRO A 35 -12.57 9.44 -5.36
N VAL A 36 -12.25 8.21 -4.96
CA VAL A 36 -12.78 7.01 -5.60
C VAL A 36 -14.05 6.57 -4.91
N SER A 37 -15.01 6.02 -5.68
CA SER A 37 -16.23 5.46 -5.11
C SER A 37 -15.99 4.05 -4.59
N VAL A 38 -16.82 3.62 -3.64
CA VAL A 38 -16.77 2.23 -3.12
C VAL A 38 -17.02 1.24 -4.27
N GLU A 39 -17.99 1.52 -5.12
CA GLU A 39 -18.35 0.67 -6.26
C GLU A 39 -17.19 0.48 -7.25
N SER A 40 -16.42 1.54 -7.48
CA SER A 40 -15.24 1.48 -8.37
C SER A 40 -14.14 0.57 -7.83
N ARG A 41 -14.15 0.29 -6.54
CA ARG A 41 -13.15 -0.56 -5.87
C ARG A 41 -13.55 -2.03 -5.79
N ILE A 42 -14.75 -2.40 -6.18
CA ILE A 42 -15.18 -3.82 -6.19
C ILE A 42 -14.28 -4.67 -7.09
N PRO A 43 -14.00 -4.29 -8.34
CA PRO A 43 -13.07 -5.06 -9.18
C PRO A 43 -11.67 -5.16 -8.58
N TRP A 44 -11.18 -4.09 -7.97
CA TRP A 44 -9.90 -4.08 -7.27
C TRP A 44 -9.87 -5.07 -6.11
N LEU A 45 -10.94 -5.12 -5.30
CA LEU A 45 -11.08 -6.09 -4.21
C LEU A 45 -11.04 -7.53 -4.73
N GLU A 46 -11.73 -7.80 -5.83
CA GLU A 46 -11.83 -9.13 -6.42
C GLU A 46 -10.48 -9.65 -6.97
N GLU A 47 -9.54 -8.77 -7.27
CA GLU A 47 -8.18 -9.14 -7.65
C GLU A 47 -7.35 -9.67 -6.48
N HIS A 48 -7.80 -9.44 -5.24
CA HIS A 48 -7.09 -9.82 -4.04
C HIS A 48 -7.62 -11.13 -3.45
N THR A 49 -6.74 -12.12 -3.36
CA THR A 49 -7.01 -13.40 -2.71
C THR A 49 -5.96 -13.69 -1.66
N PRO A 50 -6.33 -14.30 -0.51
CA PRO A 50 -5.38 -14.60 0.56
C PRO A 50 -4.18 -15.44 0.13
N GLU A 51 -4.39 -16.31 -0.84
CA GLU A 51 -3.37 -17.26 -1.30
C GLU A 51 -2.35 -16.65 -2.24
N ARG A 52 -2.68 -15.53 -2.86
CA ARG A 52 -1.84 -14.98 -3.94
C ARG A 52 -1.49 -13.52 -3.76
N ARG A 53 -2.49 -12.68 -3.56
CA ARG A 53 -2.33 -11.22 -3.41
C ARG A 53 -3.24 -10.75 -2.29
N PRO A 54 -2.82 -10.91 -1.03
CA PRO A 54 -3.67 -10.58 0.11
C PRO A 54 -4.03 -9.09 0.20
N LEU A 55 -5.18 -8.85 0.78
CA LEU A 55 -5.58 -7.55 1.29
C LEU A 55 -5.82 -7.73 2.79
N TRP A 56 -5.12 -6.95 3.60
CA TRP A 56 -5.22 -7.01 5.06
C TRP A 56 -5.73 -5.71 5.63
N VAL A 57 -6.52 -5.82 6.67
CA VAL A 57 -7.01 -4.68 7.45
C VAL A 57 -6.63 -4.84 8.91
N VAL A 58 -6.37 -3.71 9.57
CA VAL A 58 -6.23 -3.63 11.03
C VAL A 58 -7.46 -2.96 11.57
N GLU A 59 -8.04 -3.58 12.59
CA GLU A 59 -9.26 -3.13 13.23
C GLU A 59 -9.00 -2.73 14.69
N ASP A 60 -9.54 -1.61 15.10
CA ASP A 60 -9.53 -1.16 16.48
C ASP A 60 -10.95 -0.77 16.90
N ALA A 61 -11.47 -1.41 17.95
CA ALA A 61 -12.82 -1.18 18.46
C ALA A 61 -13.90 -1.20 17.35
N GLY A 62 -13.83 -2.16 16.43
CA GLY A 62 -14.80 -2.34 15.36
C GLY A 62 -14.63 -1.39 14.17
N ARG A 63 -13.56 -0.60 14.13
CA ARG A 63 -13.27 0.33 13.05
C ARG A 63 -11.97 -0.06 12.34
N ILE A 64 -11.98 -0.01 11.01
CA ILE A 64 -10.75 -0.18 10.23
C ILE A 64 -9.87 1.06 10.40
N VAL A 65 -8.64 0.86 10.82
CA VAL A 65 -7.68 1.95 11.09
C VAL A 65 -6.47 1.94 10.17
N ALA A 66 -6.24 0.83 9.48
CA ALA A 66 -5.17 0.71 8.49
C ALA A 66 -5.44 -0.46 7.56
N TRP A 67 -4.83 -0.44 6.38
CA TRP A 67 -4.86 -1.57 5.47
C TRP A 67 -3.57 -1.65 4.63
N LEU A 68 -3.29 -2.85 4.14
CA LEU A 68 -2.19 -3.12 3.23
C LEU A 68 -2.68 -4.06 2.13
N SER A 69 -2.28 -3.79 0.91
CA SER A 69 -2.55 -4.68 -0.22
C SER A 69 -1.26 -5.13 -0.90
N PHE A 70 -1.26 -6.39 -1.35
CA PHE A 70 -0.29 -6.89 -2.33
C PHE A 70 -0.95 -6.80 -3.70
N SER A 71 -0.27 -6.19 -4.65
CA SER A 71 -0.75 -6.11 -6.03
C SER A 71 0.27 -6.73 -6.97
N SER A 72 -0.21 -7.34 -8.06
CA SER A 72 0.68 -7.91 -9.07
C SER A 72 1.43 -6.81 -9.81
N PHE A 73 2.73 -7.04 -10.05
CA PHE A 73 3.54 -6.14 -10.85
C PHE A 73 3.31 -6.46 -12.33
N TYR A 74 2.62 -5.56 -13.02
CA TYR A 74 2.16 -5.67 -14.41
C TYR A 74 1.30 -6.91 -14.74
N GLY A 75 1.12 -7.86 -13.84
CA GLY A 75 0.28 -9.04 -14.06
C GLY A 75 0.76 -10.03 -15.12
N ARG A 76 1.98 -9.90 -15.64
CA ARG A 76 2.55 -10.81 -16.63
C ARG A 76 3.24 -12.01 -15.97
N PRO A 77 3.24 -13.21 -16.61
CA PRO A 77 3.78 -14.43 -15.98
C PRO A 77 5.22 -14.34 -15.52
N ALA A 78 6.08 -13.62 -16.24
CA ALA A 78 7.48 -13.45 -15.85
C ALA A 78 7.65 -12.68 -14.53
N TYR A 79 6.66 -11.90 -14.13
CA TYR A 79 6.69 -11.08 -12.91
C TYR A 79 5.86 -11.68 -11.77
N ARG A 80 5.43 -12.95 -11.87
CA ARG A 80 4.54 -13.57 -10.90
C ARG A 80 5.07 -13.61 -9.46
N LYS A 81 6.39 -13.56 -9.31
CA LYS A 81 7.06 -13.58 -7.99
C LYS A 81 7.34 -12.19 -7.43
N THR A 82 6.89 -11.14 -8.12
CA THR A 82 7.04 -9.76 -7.70
C THR A 82 5.68 -9.18 -7.34
N ALA A 83 5.59 -8.55 -6.18
CA ALA A 83 4.37 -7.87 -5.74
C ALA A 83 4.68 -6.46 -5.28
N GLU A 84 3.77 -5.55 -5.57
CA GLU A 84 3.76 -4.19 -5.06
C GLU A 84 2.98 -4.14 -3.75
N LEU A 85 3.54 -3.46 -2.76
CA LEU A 85 2.86 -3.20 -1.50
C LEU A 85 2.32 -1.77 -1.46
N SER A 86 1.07 -1.65 -1.05
CA SER A 86 0.44 -0.36 -0.73
C SER A 86 -0.03 -0.41 0.72
N VAL A 87 0.32 0.58 1.52
CA VAL A 87 -0.05 0.66 2.94
C VAL A 87 -0.65 2.02 3.24
N TYR A 88 -1.79 2.02 3.93
CA TYR A 88 -2.55 3.22 4.27
C TYR A 88 -2.98 3.17 5.72
N VAL A 89 -2.80 4.27 6.43
CA VAL A 89 -3.15 4.40 7.84
C VAL A 89 -4.10 5.58 8.02
N HIS A 90 -5.19 5.34 8.74
CA HIS A 90 -6.13 6.40 9.12
C HIS A 90 -5.38 7.51 9.86
N GLU A 91 -5.67 8.77 9.51
CA GLU A 91 -4.93 9.92 10.04
C GLU A 91 -4.91 10.00 11.57
N GLY A 92 -5.99 9.64 12.23
CA GLY A 92 -6.08 9.59 13.70
C GLY A 92 -5.25 8.49 14.35
N PHE A 93 -4.67 7.58 13.55
CA PHE A 93 -3.92 6.43 14.06
C PHE A 93 -2.47 6.42 13.55
N ARG A 94 -2.02 7.48 12.92
CA ARG A 94 -0.63 7.63 12.47
C ARG A 94 0.33 7.70 13.66
N LYS A 95 1.61 7.39 13.40
CA LYS A 95 2.69 7.38 14.40
C LYS A 95 2.47 6.40 15.56
N ARG A 96 1.66 5.37 15.34
CA ARG A 96 1.43 4.28 16.30
C ARG A 96 2.03 2.94 15.86
N GLY A 97 2.88 2.96 14.82
CA GLY A 97 3.56 1.77 14.35
C GLY A 97 2.74 0.85 13.42
N LEU A 98 1.55 1.25 12.98
CA LEU A 98 0.68 0.43 12.13
C LEU A 98 1.29 0.13 10.76
N GLY A 99 1.85 1.14 10.10
CA GLY A 99 2.50 0.95 8.81
C GLY A 99 3.70 0.01 8.91
N SER A 100 4.54 0.21 9.91
CA SER A 100 5.69 -0.65 10.18
C SER A 100 5.27 -2.09 10.48
N TYR A 101 4.23 -2.25 11.30
CA TYR A 101 3.67 -3.56 11.61
C TYR A 101 3.21 -4.29 10.36
N LEU A 102 2.35 -3.65 9.55
CA LEU A 102 1.82 -4.26 8.33
C LEU A 102 2.92 -4.63 7.33
N LEU A 103 3.90 -3.75 7.12
CA LEU A 103 5.02 -4.03 6.23
C LEU A 103 5.87 -5.19 6.72
N ARG A 104 6.15 -5.29 8.02
CA ARG A 104 6.87 -6.44 8.58
C ARG A 104 6.11 -7.74 8.39
N GLN A 105 4.80 -7.72 8.60
CA GLN A 105 3.95 -8.89 8.36
C GLN A 105 3.98 -9.29 6.88
N ALA A 106 3.93 -8.32 5.99
CA ALA A 106 4.00 -8.57 4.54
C ALA A 106 5.34 -9.19 4.12
N ILE A 107 6.44 -8.66 4.63
CA ILE A 107 7.78 -9.20 4.38
C ILE A 107 7.87 -10.66 4.82
N GLY A 108 7.39 -10.96 6.03
CA GLY A 108 7.41 -12.32 6.57
C GLY A 108 6.47 -13.29 5.84
N HIS A 109 5.38 -12.79 5.29
CA HIS A 109 4.37 -13.60 4.60
C HIS A 109 4.68 -13.85 3.12
N ALA A 110 5.47 -13.01 2.50
CA ALA A 110 5.75 -13.06 1.06
C ALA A 110 6.18 -14.46 0.55
N PRO A 111 7.07 -15.20 1.24
CA PRO A 111 7.43 -16.55 0.79
C PRO A 111 6.25 -17.52 0.75
N ALA A 112 5.29 -17.40 1.68
CA ALA A 112 4.12 -18.28 1.74
C ALA A 112 3.19 -18.13 0.53
N ILE A 113 3.19 -16.96 -0.11
CA ILE A 113 2.43 -16.68 -1.34
C ILE A 113 3.32 -16.70 -2.59
N LYS A 114 4.52 -17.31 -2.48
CA LYS A 114 5.50 -17.47 -3.58
C LYS A 114 5.97 -16.14 -4.18
N VAL A 115 6.08 -15.11 -3.35
CA VAL A 115 6.66 -13.81 -3.70
C VAL A 115 8.07 -13.75 -3.12
N ASP A 116 9.04 -13.39 -3.93
CA ASP A 116 10.44 -13.23 -3.52
C ASP A 116 10.97 -11.80 -3.71
N THR A 117 10.15 -10.92 -4.29
CA THR A 117 10.50 -9.51 -4.52
C THR A 117 9.30 -8.63 -4.18
N LEU A 118 9.53 -7.67 -3.30
CA LEU A 118 8.54 -6.67 -2.93
C LEU A 118 8.95 -5.30 -3.43
N LEU A 119 8.00 -4.55 -3.99
CA LEU A 119 8.18 -3.19 -4.49
C LEU A 119 7.27 -2.22 -3.76
N GLY A 120 7.72 -0.98 -3.67
CA GLY A 120 6.89 0.15 -3.28
C GLY A 120 7.03 1.28 -4.30
N PHE A 121 5.93 1.92 -4.66
CA PHE A 121 5.90 3.08 -5.55
C PHE A 121 5.57 4.30 -4.69
N ILE A 122 6.52 5.21 -4.54
CA ILE A 122 6.44 6.29 -3.57
C ILE A 122 6.86 7.59 -4.25
N PHE A 123 6.05 8.64 -4.15
CA PHE A 123 6.46 9.95 -4.64
C PHE A 123 7.74 10.41 -3.97
N GLY A 124 8.64 11.03 -4.75
CA GLY A 124 9.95 11.48 -4.25
C GLY A 124 9.87 12.50 -3.12
N HIS A 125 8.77 13.25 -3.01
CA HIS A 125 8.54 14.21 -1.93
C HIS A 125 7.84 13.62 -0.70
N ASN A 126 7.46 12.34 -0.75
CA ASN A 126 6.88 11.64 0.40
C ASN A 126 7.99 11.04 1.27
N GLU A 127 8.69 11.90 1.98
CA GLU A 127 9.80 11.49 2.83
C GLU A 127 9.42 10.52 3.94
N PRO A 128 8.28 10.67 4.63
CA PRO A 128 7.88 9.71 5.66
C PRO A 128 7.75 8.28 5.15
N SER A 129 7.14 8.08 3.98
CA SER A 129 7.01 6.75 3.37
C SER A 129 8.35 6.19 2.92
N LEU A 130 9.19 7.01 2.28
CA LEU A 130 10.53 6.60 1.89
C LEU A 130 11.35 6.16 3.11
N ALA A 131 11.27 6.90 4.22
CA ALA A 131 11.95 6.55 5.45
C ALA A 131 11.41 5.26 6.07
N LEU A 132 10.09 5.07 6.07
CA LEU A 132 9.46 3.86 6.60
C LEU A 132 9.92 2.62 5.85
N PHE A 133 9.85 2.62 4.53
CA PHE A 133 10.31 1.50 3.71
C PHE A 133 11.82 1.28 3.86
N GLY A 134 12.61 2.36 3.90
CA GLY A 134 14.06 2.28 4.10
C GLY A 134 14.45 1.60 5.41
N ARG A 135 13.76 1.91 6.50
CA ARG A 135 13.99 1.25 7.80
C ARG A 135 13.70 -0.24 7.77
N LEU A 136 12.88 -0.70 6.85
CA LEU A 136 12.51 -2.11 6.71
C LEU A 136 13.30 -2.82 5.59
N GLY A 137 14.41 -2.25 5.19
CA GLY A 137 15.35 -2.88 4.28
C GLY A 137 15.04 -2.71 2.80
N PHE A 138 14.12 -1.83 2.44
CA PHE A 138 13.89 -1.46 1.04
C PHE A 138 14.95 -0.45 0.59
N SER A 139 15.45 -0.64 -0.62
CA SER A 139 16.42 0.27 -1.27
C SER A 139 15.78 0.92 -2.48
N ARG A 140 16.29 2.08 -2.88
CA ARG A 140 15.88 2.70 -4.14
C ARG A 140 16.39 1.86 -5.32
N TRP A 141 15.47 1.37 -6.13
CA TRP A 141 15.78 0.59 -7.32
C TRP A 141 15.50 1.36 -8.60
N GLY A 142 14.71 2.41 -8.53
CA GLY A 142 14.44 3.25 -9.68
C GLY A 142 13.92 4.61 -9.28
N GLU A 143 14.07 5.56 -10.20
CA GLU A 143 13.54 6.90 -10.07
C GLU A 143 13.04 7.35 -11.44
N LEU A 144 11.78 7.78 -11.49
CA LEU A 144 11.14 8.29 -12.69
C LEU A 144 10.93 9.79 -12.49
N PRO A 145 11.80 10.63 -13.12
CA PRO A 145 11.73 12.06 -12.87
C PRO A 145 10.49 12.69 -13.53
N LYS A 146 9.78 13.50 -12.76
CA LYS A 146 8.68 14.34 -13.23
C LYS A 146 7.57 13.62 -14.00
N VAL A 147 7.30 12.36 -13.63
CA VAL A 147 6.28 11.54 -14.32
C VAL A 147 4.87 11.81 -13.83
N ALA A 148 4.69 12.49 -12.69
CA ALA A 148 3.39 12.84 -12.13
C ALA A 148 3.24 14.35 -12.07
N GLU A 149 2.01 14.84 -12.27
CA GLU A 149 1.66 16.23 -12.09
C GLU A 149 0.51 16.31 -11.08
N LEU A 150 0.73 17.03 -10.00
CA LEU A 150 -0.24 17.24 -8.93
C LEU A 150 -0.38 18.74 -8.68
N ASP A 151 -1.57 19.28 -8.98
CA ASP A 151 -1.86 20.72 -8.84
C ASP A 151 -0.86 21.61 -9.61
N GLY A 152 -0.47 21.19 -10.82
CA GLY A 152 0.48 21.92 -11.65
C GLY A 152 1.95 21.77 -11.26
N ILE A 153 2.25 20.94 -10.25
CA ILE A 153 3.61 20.68 -9.80
C ILE A 153 4.04 19.29 -10.28
N GLU A 154 5.12 19.22 -11.04
CA GLU A 154 5.68 17.95 -11.47
C GLU A 154 6.39 17.24 -10.31
N ARG A 155 6.17 15.93 -10.18
CA ARG A 155 6.71 15.12 -9.10
C ARG A 155 7.39 13.87 -9.64
N ASP A 156 8.47 13.48 -8.95
CA ASP A 156 9.17 12.24 -9.23
C ASP A 156 8.46 11.05 -8.60
N LEU A 157 8.57 9.89 -9.22
CA LEU A 157 8.17 8.62 -8.63
C LEU A 157 9.42 7.80 -8.31
N VAL A 158 9.54 7.36 -7.07
CA VAL A 158 10.62 6.49 -6.62
C VAL A 158 10.09 5.07 -6.52
N ILE A 159 10.85 4.11 -7.04
CA ILE A 159 10.58 2.69 -6.88
C ILE A 159 11.56 2.16 -5.85
N VAL A 160 11.04 1.68 -4.74
CA VAL A 160 11.84 0.99 -3.72
C VAL A 160 11.58 -0.51 -3.82
N GLY A 161 12.59 -1.30 -3.53
CA GLY A 161 12.50 -2.74 -3.64
C GLY A 161 13.26 -3.47 -2.55
N ARG A 162 12.81 -4.69 -2.28
CA ARG A 162 13.44 -5.60 -1.34
C ARG A 162 13.26 -7.04 -1.79
N ARG A 163 14.35 -7.82 -1.73
CA ARG A 163 14.29 -9.29 -1.86
C ARG A 163 13.93 -9.92 -0.52
N VAL A 164 13.11 -10.92 -0.57
CA VAL A 164 12.62 -11.64 0.61
C VAL A 164 12.86 -13.14 0.53
#